data_c347be595f022f007a48f51285d63ee2
#
_entry.id   c347be595f022f007a48f51285d63ee2
#
_cell.length_a   1.000
_cell.length_b   1.000
_cell.length_c   1.000
_cell.angle_alpha   90.00
_cell.angle_beta   90.00
_cell.angle_gamma   90.00
#
_symmetry.space_group_name_H-M   'P 1'
#
loop_
_entity.id
_entity.type
_entity.pdbx_description
1 polymer ?
#
loop_
_entity_poly.entity_id
_entity_poly.type
_entity_poly.pdbx_seq_one_letter_code
_entity_poly.pdbx_strand_id
1 'polypeptide(L)'
;MLQTLPLVLFIVMTELSIGAFTVLFVLDWRNEVKRSFLITYGLIYIVLTGLTYLFQQNYSTPGLLNSFPQLDKAWTGDESLPLLLFLLLMLPYNLFLWLDKRAGVDGHKTKVDGQDTKVEGQKRFSPTRLLRLISGGLAVLAGLTTLFVMAMIYRPIAPSNIGGVFTVASFFAAALALGGVMTAMWLGHWYLVTPALSEKPLLFATTLVLLGVLAQVIFAFTAGPTITSASGTSVTTPPVTATATATTSPSHTQIKPAGTPVVTPLSTDAIGWLRILVSFVIPLVLGGIAWKLIRDRSFQSATGMLYLVVVCALAGEAIARGLFLMGL
;
A
#
# COMPACT_ATOMS: atom_id res chain seq x y z
N MET A 1 13.99 -5.86 -15.11
CA MET A 1 13.61 -6.04 -13.72
C MET A 1 14.34 -5.13 -12.73
N LEU A 2 15.68 -5.04 -12.75
CA LEU A 2 16.40 -4.19 -11.77
C LEU A 2 16.12 -2.68 -11.92
N GLN A 3 15.80 -2.20 -13.12
CA GLN A 3 15.50 -0.78 -13.37
C GLN A 3 14.12 -0.35 -12.89
N THR A 4 13.15 -1.26 -12.79
CA THR A 4 11.79 -0.98 -12.33
C THR A 4 11.60 -1.18 -10.83
N LEU A 5 12.56 -1.84 -10.13
CA LEU A 5 12.46 -2.09 -8.70
C LEU A 5 12.30 -0.82 -7.84
N PRO A 6 13.05 0.27 -8.09
CA PRO A 6 12.83 1.51 -7.33
C PRO A 6 11.42 2.09 -7.51
N LEU A 7 10.86 1.99 -8.73
CA LEU A 7 9.47 2.41 -9.00
C LEU A 7 8.45 1.55 -8.24
N VAL A 8 8.65 0.22 -8.20
CA VAL A 8 7.81 -0.68 -7.39
C VAL A 8 7.84 -0.29 -5.92
N LEU A 9 9.03 -0.07 -5.37
CA LEU A 9 9.18 0.35 -3.97
C LEU A 9 8.50 1.69 -3.71
N PHE A 10 8.66 2.66 -4.60
CA PHE A 10 7.99 3.96 -4.48
C PHE A 10 6.46 3.80 -4.44
N ILE A 11 5.87 3.04 -5.37
CA ILE A 11 4.42 2.80 -5.41
C ILE A 11 3.95 2.16 -4.11
N VAL A 12 4.58 1.07 -3.66
CA VAL A 12 4.19 0.35 -2.44
C VAL A 12 4.34 1.23 -1.19
N MET A 13 5.42 2.03 -1.09
CA MET A 13 5.61 2.98 0.01
C MET A 13 4.54 4.07 0.02
N THR A 14 4.14 4.56 -1.15
CA THR A 14 3.08 5.58 -1.30
C THR A 14 1.73 5.00 -0.85
N GLU A 15 1.36 3.84 -1.34
CA GLU A 15 0.13 3.14 -0.96
C GLU A 15 0.08 2.86 0.55
N LEU A 16 1.19 2.35 1.11
CA LEU A 16 1.31 2.09 2.53
C LEU A 16 1.19 3.36 3.38
N SER A 17 1.91 4.43 3.01
CA SER A 17 1.93 5.68 3.78
C SER A 17 0.56 6.34 3.83
N ILE A 18 -0.09 6.45 2.68
CA ILE A 18 -1.41 7.09 2.55
C ILE A 18 -2.49 6.23 3.21
N GLY A 19 -2.46 4.92 2.95
CA GLY A 19 -3.41 3.99 3.54
C GLY A 19 -3.31 3.95 5.07
N ALA A 20 -2.09 3.84 5.61
CA ALA A 20 -1.86 3.77 7.05
C ALA A 20 -2.27 5.05 7.77
N PHE A 21 -1.93 6.22 7.22
CA PHE A 21 -2.38 7.49 7.79
C PHE A 21 -3.90 7.65 7.70
N THR A 22 -4.52 7.24 6.59
CA THR A 22 -5.98 7.29 6.43
C THR A 22 -6.69 6.46 7.49
N VAL A 23 -6.22 5.22 7.73
CA VAL A 23 -6.80 4.36 8.77
C VAL A 23 -6.59 4.96 10.16
N LEU A 24 -5.38 5.49 10.44
CA LEU A 24 -5.08 6.18 11.71
C LEU A 24 -6.00 7.38 11.93
N PHE A 25 -6.22 8.20 10.90
CA PHE A 25 -7.12 9.36 10.95
C PHE A 25 -8.58 8.94 11.24
N VAL A 26 -9.07 7.88 10.60
CA VAL A 26 -10.42 7.36 10.86
C VAL A 26 -10.56 6.87 12.31
N LEU A 27 -9.54 6.20 12.85
CA LEU A 27 -9.52 5.79 14.27
C LEU A 27 -9.51 6.97 15.23
N ASP A 28 -8.78 8.03 14.90
CA ASP A 28 -8.78 9.29 15.66
C ASP A 28 -10.15 9.98 15.59
N TRP A 29 -10.76 10.07 14.40
CA TRP A 29 -12.10 10.65 14.23
C TRP A 29 -13.14 9.89 15.07
N ARG A 30 -13.08 8.55 15.07
CA ARG A 30 -13.94 7.68 15.88
C ARG A 30 -13.64 7.76 17.38
N ASN A 31 -12.47 8.32 17.75
CA ASN A 31 -12.00 8.47 19.14
C ASN A 31 -12.00 7.13 19.91
N GLU A 32 -11.56 6.06 19.27
CA GLU A 32 -11.57 4.69 19.79
C GLU A 32 -10.21 4.23 20.34
N VAL A 33 -9.14 4.97 20.09
CA VAL A 33 -7.76 4.61 20.45
C VAL A 33 -7.15 5.59 21.44
N LYS A 34 -6.08 5.18 22.13
CA LYS A 34 -5.35 6.05 23.06
C LYS A 34 -4.59 7.16 22.32
N ARG A 35 -4.52 8.34 22.93
CA ARG A 35 -3.78 9.49 22.38
C ARG A 35 -2.30 9.17 22.14
N SER A 36 -1.65 8.44 23.06
CA SER A 36 -0.24 8.05 22.91
C SER A 36 -0.02 7.18 21.66
N PHE A 37 -0.94 6.26 21.36
CA PHE A 37 -0.93 5.48 20.12
C PHE A 37 -0.96 6.40 18.89
N LEU A 38 -1.92 7.32 18.82
CA LEU A 38 -2.08 8.23 17.69
C LEU A 38 -0.82 9.07 17.45
N ILE A 39 -0.21 9.62 18.52
CA ILE A 39 1.00 10.43 18.40
C ILE A 39 2.17 9.60 17.89
N THR A 40 2.42 8.43 18.48
CA THR A 40 3.57 7.58 18.13
C THR A 40 3.47 7.15 16.66
N TYR A 41 2.33 6.63 16.23
CA TYR A 41 2.18 6.14 14.85
C TYR A 41 2.00 7.27 13.85
N GLY A 42 1.42 8.40 14.26
CA GLY A 42 1.41 9.61 13.45
C GLY A 42 2.83 10.09 13.10
N LEU A 43 3.76 10.08 14.07
CA LEU A 43 5.17 10.41 13.83
C LEU A 43 5.86 9.38 12.92
N ILE A 44 5.63 8.09 13.15
CA ILE A 44 6.17 7.03 12.28
C ILE A 44 5.71 7.23 10.84
N TYR A 45 4.43 7.55 10.62
CA TYR A 45 3.89 7.76 9.28
C TYR A 45 4.38 9.06 8.63
N ILE A 46 4.71 10.11 9.40
CA ILE A 46 5.42 11.30 8.87
C ILE A 46 6.80 10.90 8.34
N VAL A 47 7.57 10.13 9.11
CA VAL A 47 8.89 9.66 8.67
C VAL A 47 8.77 8.79 7.42
N LEU A 48 7.82 7.85 7.40
CA LEU A 48 7.57 6.99 6.26
C LEU A 48 7.19 7.81 5.00
N THR A 49 6.29 8.78 5.15
CA THR A 49 5.89 9.66 4.04
C THR A 49 7.05 10.55 3.58
N GLY A 50 7.87 11.03 4.52
CA GLY A 50 9.09 11.79 4.20
C GLY A 50 10.08 10.96 3.38
N LEU A 51 10.31 9.70 3.76
CA LEU A 51 11.12 8.76 2.98
C LEU A 51 10.50 8.50 1.61
N THR A 52 9.18 8.32 1.53
CA THR A 52 8.45 8.14 0.26
C THR A 52 8.65 9.34 -0.66
N TYR A 53 8.58 10.56 -0.12
CA TYR A 53 8.82 11.78 -0.89
C TYR A 53 10.27 11.88 -1.38
N LEU A 54 11.26 11.53 -0.55
CA LEU A 54 12.65 11.46 -0.97
C LEU A 54 12.88 10.41 -2.07
N PHE A 55 12.21 9.27 -1.98
CA PHE A 55 12.23 8.25 -3.02
C PHE A 55 11.64 8.77 -4.33
N GLN A 56 10.54 9.50 -4.28
CA GLN A 56 9.94 10.13 -5.46
C GLN A 56 10.93 11.05 -6.17
N GLN A 57 11.62 11.92 -5.43
CA GLN A 57 12.56 12.88 -6.01
C GLN A 57 13.73 12.22 -6.73
N ASN A 58 14.05 10.97 -6.40
CA ASN A 58 15.19 10.25 -6.99
C ASN A 58 14.75 9.20 -8.03
N TYR A 59 13.58 8.58 -7.88
CA TYR A 59 13.21 7.38 -8.64
C TYR A 59 11.85 7.48 -9.36
N SER A 60 11.08 8.55 -9.14
CA SER A 60 9.81 8.81 -9.83
C SER A 60 9.74 10.25 -10.32
N THR A 61 10.85 10.74 -10.89
CA THR A 61 10.89 12.09 -11.44
C THR A 61 10.13 12.14 -12.78
N PRO A 62 9.51 13.30 -13.13
CA PRO A 62 8.82 13.46 -14.41
C PRO A 62 9.73 13.12 -15.61
N GLY A 63 11.03 13.45 -15.52
CA GLY A 63 12.02 13.12 -16.56
C GLY A 63 12.17 11.61 -16.76
N LEU A 64 12.23 10.83 -15.66
CA LEU A 64 12.32 9.38 -15.73
C LEU A 64 11.00 8.76 -16.21
N LEU A 65 9.86 9.19 -15.66
CA LEU A 65 8.56 8.65 -16.06
C LEU A 65 8.26 8.91 -17.54
N ASN A 66 8.62 10.09 -18.05
CA ASN A 66 8.44 10.45 -19.46
C ASN A 66 9.33 9.65 -20.43
N SER A 67 10.35 8.93 -19.92
CA SER A 67 11.15 8.02 -20.74
C SER A 67 10.40 6.73 -21.11
N PHE A 68 9.34 6.39 -20.38
CA PHE A 68 8.50 5.24 -20.67
C PHE A 68 7.33 5.65 -21.58
N PRO A 69 7.25 5.13 -22.82
CA PRO A 69 6.23 5.54 -23.79
C PRO A 69 4.82 5.10 -23.42
N GLN A 70 4.68 4.09 -22.55
CA GLN A 70 3.40 3.51 -22.14
C GLN A 70 2.71 4.31 -21.02
N LEU A 71 3.41 5.24 -20.36
CA LEU A 71 2.86 6.04 -19.27
C LEU A 71 2.12 7.29 -19.77
N ASP A 72 1.11 7.74 -19.03
CA ASP A 72 0.39 8.97 -19.34
C ASP A 72 1.20 10.19 -18.90
N LYS A 73 1.83 10.84 -19.87
CA LYS A 73 2.70 12.00 -19.63
C LYS A 73 1.97 13.23 -19.12
N ALA A 74 0.65 13.29 -19.31
CA ALA A 74 -0.14 14.44 -18.85
C ALA A 74 -0.16 14.59 -17.33
N TRP A 75 0.02 13.48 -16.59
CA TRP A 75 -0.07 13.44 -15.13
C TRP A 75 1.29 13.38 -14.41
N THR A 76 2.39 13.13 -15.13
CA THR A 76 3.71 12.93 -14.52
C THR A 76 4.25 14.17 -13.80
N GLY A 77 3.85 15.37 -14.23
CA GLY A 77 4.24 16.63 -13.59
C GLY A 77 3.51 16.90 -12.27
N ASP A 78 2.33 16.33 -12.09
CA ASP A 78 1.43 16.65 -10.98
C ASP A 78 1.58 15.71 -9.77
N GLU A 79 2.43 14.69 -9.85
CA GLU A 79 2.57 13.66 -8.79
C GLU A 79 3.22 14.20 -7.51
N SER A 80 4.19 15.10 -7.64
CA SER A 80 4.99 15.55 -6.50
C SER A 80 4.25 16.50 -5.57
N LEU A 81 3.40 17.38 -6.11
CA LEU A 81 2.71 18.40 -5.33
C LEU A 81 1.71 17.82 -4.32
N PRO A 82 0.80 16.91 -4.69
CA PRO A 82 -0.12 16.30 -3.72
C PRO A 82 0.59 15.49 -2.63
N LEU A 83 1.68 14.78 -2.98
CA LEU A 83 2.47 14.02 -1.99
C LEU A 83 3.18 14.95 -1.00
N LEU A 84 3.73 16.08 -1.49
CA LEU A 84 4.31 17.10 -0.62
C LEU A 84 3.24 17.73 0.29
N LEU A 85 2.07 18.07 -0.24
CA LEU A 85 0.96 18.61 0.54
C LEU A 85 0.49 17.60 1.60
N PHE A 86 0.41 16.31 1.26
CA PHE A 86 0.11 15.25 2.21
C PHE A 86 1.09 15.25 3.38
N LEU A 87 2.40 15.25 3.08
CA LEU A 87 3.46 15.31 4.10
C LEU A 87 3.35 16.58 4.97
N LEU A 88 3.19 17.74 4.34
CA LEU A 88 3.11 19.02 5.07
C LEU A 88 1.87 19.12 5.96
N LEU A 89 0.72 18.59 5.54
CA LEU A 89 -0.52 18.61 6.33
C LEU A 89 -0.52 17.61 7.48
N MET A 90 0.29 16.55 7.41
CA MET A 90 0.50 15.63 8.54
C MET A 90 1.22 16.31 9.71
N LEU A 91 2.05 17.33 9.47
CA LEU A 91 2.76 18.05 10.53
C LEU A 91 1.80 18.79 11.48
N PRO A 92 0.92 19.71 11.01
CA PRO A 92 -0.04 20.38 11.89
C PRO A 92 -1.02 19.39 12.52
N TYR A 93 -1.44 18.31 11.82
CA TYR A 93 -2.26 17.26 12.42
C TYR A 93 -1.60 16.68 13.67
N ASN A 94 -0.33 16.27 13.59
CA ASN A 94 0.41 15.72 14.73
C ASN A 94 0.67 16.76 15.80
N LEU A 95 0.95 18.02 15.43
CA LEU A 95 1.12 19.11 16.38
C LEU A 95 -0.17 19.35 17.19
N PHE A 96 -1.33 19.44 16.50
CA PHE A 96 -2.61 19.61 17.20
C PHE A 96 -2.98 18.37 18.03
N LEU A 97 -2.63 17.18 17.58
CA LEU A 97 -2.81 15.95 18.34
C LEU A 97 -1.95 15.96 19.63
N TRP A 98 -0.75 16.51 19.56
CA TRP A 98 0.13 16.68 20.73
C TRP A 98 -0.38 17.77 21.68
N LEU A 99 -0.97 18.84 21.17
CA LEU A 99 -1.55 19.92 21.98
C LEU A 99 -2.90 19.54 22.59
N ASP A 100 -3.70 18.70 21.93
CA ASP A 100 -5.03 18.29 22.39
C ASP A 100 -4.96 17.20 23.46
N LYS A 101 -4.88 17.61 24.72
CA LYS A 101 -4.84 16.70 25.88
C LYS A 101 -6.11 15.83 26.03
N ARG A 102 -7.20 16.17 25.31
CA ARG A 102 -8.49 15.44 25.33
C ARG A 102 -8.63 14.44 24.17
N ALA A 103 -7.59 14.31 23.34
CA ALA A 103 -7.59 13.33 22.26
C ALA A 103 -7.56 11.90 22.80
N GLY A 104 -8.25 11.00 22.11
CA GLY A 104 -8.29 9.58 22.44
C GLY A 104 -9.19 9.22 23.61
N VAL A 105 -9.28 7.93 23.88
CA VAL A 105 -10.16 7.36 24.93
C VAL A 105 -9.81 7.89 26.33
N ASP A 106 -8.52 8.19 26.58
CA ASP A 106 -8.03 8.64 27.90
C ASP A 106 -8.48 10.07 28.24
N GLY A 107 -8.76 10.90 27.24
CA GLY A 107 -9.19 12.29 27.44
C GLY A 107 -10.61 12.46 28.00
N HIS A 108 -11.38 11.37 28.07
CA HIS A 108 -12.76 11.37 28.57
C HIS A 108 -12.89 10.83 30.00
N LYS A 109 -11.78 10.43 30.62
CA LYS A 109 -11.76 9.98 32.01
C LYS A 109 -11.27 11.10 32.90
N THR A 110 -12.16 11.83 33.54
CA THR A 110 -11.81 12.74 34.62
C THR A 110 -11.87 11.95 35.92
N LYS A 111 -10.73 11.79 36.61
CA LYS A 111 -10.73 11.30 37.99
C LYS A 111 -11.29 12.39 38.89
N VAL A 112 -12.47 12.19 39.42
CA VAL A 112 -13.02 12.96 40.53
C VAL A 112 -13.16 11.98 41.69
N ASP A 113 -12.43 12.24 42.76
CA ASP A 113 -12.51 11.55 44.07
C ASP A 113 -12.60 10.02 44.04
N GLY A 114 -11.67 9.38 43.36
CA GLY A 114 -11.51 7.91 43.44
C GLY A 114 -12.58 7.07 42.75
N GLN A 115 -13.60 7.68 42.17
CA GLN A 115 -14.61 7.02 41.35
C GLN A 115 -14.50 7.42 39.88
N ASP A 116 -14.44 6.43 38.99
CA ASP A 116 -14.52 6.60 37.53
C ASP A 116 -15.93 7.07 37.13
N THR A 117 -16.23 8.34 37.34
CA THR A 117 -17.47 8.94 36.85
C THR A 117 -17.32 9.28 35.38
N LYS A 118 -18.11 8.65 34.53
CA LYS A 118 -18.33 9.12 33.15
C LYS A 118 -18.95 10.50 33.24
N VAL A 119 -18.20 11.53 32.90
CA VAL A 119 -18.80 12.86 32.72
C VAL A 119 -19.61 12.82 31.41
N GLU A 120 -20.85 12.42 31.53
CA GLU A 120 -21.88 12.61 30.52
C GLU A 120 -22.27 14.09 30.55
N GLY A 121 -21.75 14.85 29.62
CA GLY A 121 -22.20 16.22 29.46
C GLY A 121 -21.11 17.22 29.08
N GLN A 122 -21.25 17.68 27.94
CA GLN A 122 -20.69 18.77 27.17
C GLN A 122 -19.68 18.32 26.10
N LYS A 123 -20.21 18.05 24.93
CA LYS A 123 -19.52 18.19 23.63
C LYS A 123 -19.09 19.66 23.44
N ARG A 124 -18.22 20.21 24.32
CA ARG A 124 -17.58 21.48 24.04
C ARG A 124 -16.62 21.23 22.88
N PHE A 125 -16.93 21.80 21.74
CA PHE A 125 -16.05 21.87 20.59
C PHE A 125 -14.74 22.53 21.04
N SER A 126 -13.72 21.71 21.30
CA SER A 126 -12.37 22.24 21.49
C SER A 126 -11.85 22.71 20.14
N PRO A 127 -11.40 23.95 19.99
CA PRO A 127 -10.86 24.46 18.73
C PRO A 127 -9.66 23.61 18.26
N THR A 128 -8.86 23.09 19.19
CA THR A 128 -7.76 22.17 18.88
C THR A 128 -8.22 20.88 18.22
N ARG A 129 -9.36 20.29 18.66
CA ARG A 129 -9.95 19.11 18.02
C ARG A 129 -10.41 19.41 16.61
N LEU A 130 -11.05 20.55 16.39
CA LEU A 130 -11.52 20.96 15.07
C LEU A 130 -10.33 21.14 14.11
N LEU A 131 -9.30 21.89 14.51
CA LEU A 131 -8.09 22.11 13.71
C LEU A 131 -7.37 20.80 13.38
N ARG A 132 -7.30 19.88 14.35
CA ARG A 132 -6.74 18.54 14.16
C ARG A 132 -7.51 17.76 13.09
N LEU A 133 -8.84 17.69 13.22
CA LEU A 133 -9.68 16.96 12.26
C LEU A 133 -9.67 17.60 10.87
N ILE A 134 -9.62 18.93 10.77
CA ILE A 134 -9.50 19.62 9.48
C ILE A 134 -8.14 19.32 8.84
N SER A 135 -7.04 19.49 9.58
CA SER A 135 -5.70 19.22 9.02
C SER A 135 -5.52 17.76 8.64
N GLY A 136 -6.02 16.82 9.46
CA GLY A 136 -6.00 15.39 9.15
C GLY A 136 -6.86 15.04 7.96
N GLY A 137 -8.06 15.59 7.86
CA GLY A 137 -8.96 15.39 6.72
C GLY A 137 -8.38 15.94 5.41
N LEU A 138 -7.77 17.14 5.45
CA LEU A 138 -7.07 17.70 4.29
C LEU A 138 -5.84 16.86 3.91
N ALA A 139 -5.10 16.34 4.88
CA ALA A 139 -4.00 15.41 4.61
C ALA A 139 -4.51 14.14 3.91
N VAL A 140 -5.60 13.53 4.40
CA VAL A 140 -6.20 12.36 3.73
C VAL A 140 -6.61 12.70 2.30
N LEU A 141 -7.25 13.84 2.07
CA LEU A 141 -7.63 14.28 0.71
C LEU A 141 -6.41 14.45 -0.19
N ALA A 142 -5.33 15.09 0.29
CA ALA A 142 -4.09 15.23 -0.45
C ALA A 142 -3.46 13.85 -0.76
N GLY A 143 -3.47 12.92 0.20
CA GLY A 143 -3.02 11.55 -0.01
C GLY A 143 -3.85 10.80 -1.06
N LEU A 144 -5.17 10.87 -0.99
CA LEU A 144 -6.05 10.26 -1.99
C LEU A 144 -5.84 10.88 -3.38
N THR A 145 -5.58 12.18 -3.46
CA THR A 145 -5.22 12.86 -4.72
C THR A 145 -3.89 12.32 -5.25
N THR A 146 -2.89 12.10 -4.39
CA THR A 146 -1.61 11.47 -4.79
C THR A 146 -1.83 10.09 -5.38
N LEU A 147 -2.63 9.24 -4.72
CA LEU A 147 -2.96 7.90 -5.24
C LEU A 147 -3.69 7.99 -6.58
N PHE A 148 -4.60 8.95 -6.73
CA PHE A 148 -5.33 9.14 -7.98
C PHE A 148 -4.40 9.56 -9.12
N VAL A 149 -3.54 10.57 -8.90
CA VAL A 149 -2.57 11.03 -9.90
C VAL A 149 -1.63 9.88 -10.29
N MET A 150 -1.06 9.19 -9.29
CA MET A 150 -0.20 8.03 -9.53
C MET A 150 -0.92 6.95 -10.33
N ALA A 151 -2.16 6.61 -9.99
CA ALA A 151 -2.95 5.63 -10.71
C ALA A 151 -3.26 6.05 -12.15
N MET A 152 -3.46 7.37 -12.40
CA MET A 152 -3.67 7.90 -13.75
C MET A 152 -2.41 7.81 -14.62
N ILE A 153 -1.22 8.02 -14.05
CA ILE A 153 0.06 7.84 -14.76
C ILE A 153 0.18 6.41 -15.29
N TYR A 154 -0.18 5.41 -14.48
CA TYR A 154 -0.05 3.99 -14.82
C TYR A 154 -1.27 3.38 -15.52
N ARG A 155 -2.38 4.12 -15.62
CA ARG A 155 -3.63 3.67 -16.24
C ARG A 155 -3.46 3.10 -17.67
N PRO A 156 -2.65 3.69 -18.57
CA PRO A 156 -2.53 3.22 -19.96
C PRO A 156 -1.86 1.85 -20.11
N ILE A 157 -1.17 1.33 -19.07
CA ILE A 157 -0.58 -0.02 -19.10
C ILE A 157 -1.68 -1.10 -19.22
N ALA A 158 -2.91 -0.80 -18.79
CA ALA A 158 -4.02 -1.74 -18.88
C ALA A 158 -4.45 -1.93 -20.37
N PRO A 159 -4.75 -3.17 -20.77
CA PRO A 159 -5.04 -3.50 -22.17
C PRO A 159 -6.40 -2.96 -22.66
N SER A 160 -7.25 -2.45 -21.77
CA SER A 160 -8.59 -1.95 -22.10
C SER A 160 -8.97 -0.75 -21.24
N ASN A 161 -9.94 0.06 -21.71
CA ASN A 161 -10.49 1.18 -20.93
C ASN A 161 -11.09 0.74 -19.59
N ILE A 162 -11.78 -0.40 -19.56
CA ILE A 162 -12.35 -1.00 -18.35
C ILE A 162 -11.20 -1.45 -17.42
N GLY A 163 -10.17 -2.10 -17.98
CA GLY A 163 -8.96 -2.46 -17.24
C GLY A 163 -8.28 -1.25 -16.63
N GLY A 164 -8.25 -0.10 -17.31
CA GLY A 164 -7.74 1.16 -16.80
C GLY A 164 -8.50 1.67 -15.57
N VAL A 165 -9.83 1.52 -15.52
CA VAL A 165 -10.64 1.87 -14.34
C VAL A 165 -10.30 0.93 -13.17
N PHE A 166 -10.19 -0.37 -13.42
CA PHE A 166 -9.79 -1.33 -12.39
C PHE A 166 -8.35 -1.11 -11.92
N THR A 167 -7.46 -0.66 -12.80
CA THR A 167 -6.11 -0.25 -12.39
C THR A 167 -6.18 0.87 -11.37
N VAL A 168 -6.92 1.95 -11.64
CA VAL A 168 -7.10 3.06 -10.69
C VAL A 168 -7.68 2.54 -9.37
N ALA A 169 -8.77 1.76 -9.42
CA ALA A 169 -9.40 1.20 -8.23
C ALA A 169 -8.45 0.29 -7.42
N SER A 170 -7.55 -0.44 -8.09
CA SER A 170 -6.58 -1.31 -7.44
C SER A 170 -5.57 -0.56 -6.55
N PHE A 171 -5.15 0.66 -6.93
CA PHE A 171 -4.29 1.49 -6.10
C PHE A 171 -4.95 1.87 -4.77
N PHE A 172 -6.24 2.21 -4.80
CA PHE A 172 -6.99 2.52 -3.57
C PHE A 172 -7.22 1.26 -2.72
N ALA A 173 -7.52 0.13 -3.35
CA ALA A 173 -7.70 -1.14 -2.64
C ALA A 173 -6.38 -1.60 -1.99
N ALA A 174 -5.24 -1.44 -2.68
CA ALA A 174 -3.92 -1.73 -2.15
C ALA A 174 -3.57 -0.82 -0.96
N ALA A 175 -3.80 0.48 -1.08
CA ALA A 175 -3.59 1.42 0.02
C ALA A 175 -4.46 1.06 1.23
N LEU A 176 -5.73 0.68 1.02
CA LEU A 176 -6.62 0.25 2.10
C LEU A 176 -6.14 -1.04 2.77
N ALA A 177 -5.71 -2.03 1.98
CA ALA A 177 -5.20 -3.30 2.49
C ALA A 177 -3.89 -3.10 3.27
N LEU A 178 -2.90 -2.41 2.68
CA LEU A 178 -1.59 -2.16 3.30
C LEU A 178 -1.72 -1.26 4.54
N GLY A 179 -2.50 -0.19 4.45
CA GLY A 179 -2.75 0.71 5.58
C GLY A 179 -3.51 0.02 6.71
N GLY A 180 -4.52 -0.76 6.35
CA GLY A 180 -5.29 -1.57 7.29
C GLY A 180 -4.43 -2.58 8.03
N VAL A 181 -3.61 -3.35 7.32
CA VAL A 181 -2.78 -4.40 7.92
C VAL A 181 -1.67 -3.80 8.80
N MET A 182 -1.03 -2.73 8.35
CA MET A 182 0.01 -2.06 9.15
C MET A 182 -0.58 -1.51 10.45
N THR A 183 -1.74 -0.84 10.37
CA THR A 183 -2.42 -0.29 11.55
C THR A 183 -2.95 -1.41 12.45
N ALA A 184 -3.51 -2.50 11.89
CA ALA A 184 -3.98 -3.65 12.68
C ALA A 184 -2.82 -4.33 13.44
N MET A 185 -1.68 -4.52 12.79
CA MET A 185 -0.48 -5.08 13.42
C MET A 185 -0.02 -4.20 14.60
N TRP A 186 0.08 -2.88 14.40
CA TRP A 186 0.48 -1.96 15.45
C TRP A 186 -0.52 -1.92 16.60
N LEU A 187 -1.82 -1.92 16.31
CA LEU A 187 -2.86 -2.03 17.33
C LEU A 187 -2.74 -3.36 18.08
N GLY A 188 -2.57 -4.47 17.38
CA GLY A 188 -2.35 -5.77 18.01
C GLY A 188 -1.21 -5.75 19.01
N HIS A 189 -0.05 -5.19 18.60
CA HIS A 189 1.09 -5.02 19.51
C HIS A 189 0.74 -4.13 20.72
N TRP A 190 -0.01 -3.06 20.51
CA TRP A 190 -0.44 -2.17 21.58
C TRP A 190 -1.38 -2.86 22.58
N TYR A 191 -2.24 -3.77 22.10
CA TYR A 191 -3.15 -4.57 22.95
C TYR A 191 -2.41 -5.55 23.85
N LEU A 192 -1.21 -6.01 23.48
CA LEU A 192 -0.39 -6.86 24.37
C LEU A 192 0.01 -6.12 25.65
N VAL A 193 0.19 -4.79 25.57
CA VAL A 193 0.57 -3.95 26.71
C VAL A 193 -0.66 -3.40 27.45
N THR A 194 -1.80 -3.27 26.75
CA THR A 194 -3.04 -2.68 27.29
C THR A 194 -4.28 -3.51 26.92
N PRO A 195 -4.43 -4.72 27.51
CA PRO A 195 -5.50 -5.67 27.11
C PRO A 195 -6.93 -5.21 27.51
N ALA A 196 -7.05 -4.18 28.37
CA ALA A 196 -8.32 -3.64 28.83
C ALA A 196 -9.04 -2.77 27.78
N LEU A 197 -8.44 -2.52 26.60
CA LEU A 197 -9.05 -1.75 25.53
C LEU A 197 -10.17 -2.54 24.83
N SER A 198 -11.12 -1.80 24.25
CA SER A 198 -12.17 -2.38 23.40
C SER A 198 -11.56 -3.02 22.14
N GLU A 199 -12.01 -4.20 21.74
CA GLU A 199 -11.57 -4.86 20.51
C GLU A 199 -11.98 -4.17 19.20
N LYS A 200 -12.92 -3.20 19.27
CA LYS A 200 -13.53 -2.54 18.10
C LYS A 200 -12.52 -1.92 17.13
N PRO A 201 -11.49 -1.13 17.55
CA PRO A 201 -10.51 -0.57 16.63
C PRO A 201 -9.70 -1.63 15.89
N LEU A 202 -9.33 -2.71 16.57
CA LEU A 202 -8.55 -3.79 15.99
C LEU A 202 -9.39 -4.60 14.99
N LEU A 203 -10.65 -4.91 15.34
CA LEU A 203 -11.60 -5.54 14.42
C LEU A 203 -11.84 -4.67 13.19
N PHE A 204 -12.01 -3.35 13.37
CA PHE A 204 -12.20 -2.42 12.26
C PHE A 204 -11.00 -2.44 11.30
N ALA A 205 -9.77 -2.27 11.83
CA ALA A 205 -8.57 -2.30 11.00
C ALA A 205 -8.40 -3.64 10.27
N THR A 206 -8.62 -4.78 10.95
CA THR A 206 -8.55 -6.11 10.33
C THR A 206 -9.65 -6.32 9.27
N THR A 207 -10.84 -5.77 9.48
CA THR A 207 -11.92 -5.81 8.48
C THR A 207 -11.54 -5.02 7.23
N LEU A 208 -10.89 -3.85 7.38
CA LEU A 208 -10.39 -3.08 6.23
C LEU A 208 -9.36 -3.86 5.42
N VAL A 209 -8.49 -4.64 6.08
CA VAL A 209 -7.55 -5.56 5.39
C VAL A 209 -8.31 -6.55 4.52
N LEU A 210 -9.28 -7.26 5.11
CA LEU A 210 -10.05 -8.28 4.39
C LEU A 210 -10.81 -7.67 3.20
N LEU A 211 -11.43 -6.50 3.38
CA LEU A 211 -12.13 -5.79 2.31
C LEU A 211 -11.18 -5.31 1.22
N GLY A 212 -10.02 -4.75 1.59
CA GLY A 212 -9.02 -4.29 0.64
C GLY A 212 -8.44 -5.44 -0.20
N VAL A 213 -8.08 -6.57 0.44
CA VAL A 213 -7.58 -7.76 -0.26
C VAL A 213 -8.69 -8.38 -1.14
N LEU A 214 -9.92 -8.46 -0.65
CA LEU A 214 -11.05 -8.96 -1.44
C LEU A 214 -11.31 -8.09 -2.68
N ALA A 215 -11.26 -6.76 -2.53
CA ALA A 215 -11.38 -5.84 -3.66
C ALA A 215 -10.25 -6.05 -4.68
N GLN A 216 -9.01 -6.23 -4.23
CA GLN A 216 -7.88 -6.55 -5.12
C GLN A 216 -8.09 -7.87 -5.87
N VAL A 217 -8.63 -8.90 -5.21
CA VAL A 217 -9.00 -10.17 -5.85
C VAL A 217 -10.01 -9.92 -6.98
N ILE A 218 -11.09 -9.20 -6.68
CA ILE A 218 -12.13 -8.89 -7.67
C ILE A 218 -11.50 -8.13 -8.86
N PHE A 219 -10.69 -7.11 -8.61
CA PHE A 219 -10.07 -6.33 -9.69
C PHE A 219 -9.07 -7.15 -10.50
N ALA A 220 -8.29 -8.04 -9.87
CA ALA A 220 -7.35 -8.90 -10.56
C ALA A 220 -8.04 -9.88 -11.53
N PHE A 221 -9.19 -10.44 -11.14
CA PHE A 221 -9.93 -11.36 -11.99
C PHE A 221 -10.79 -10.66 -13.06
N THR A 222 -11.24 -9.42 -12.81
CA THR A 222 -12.07 -8.67 -13.76
C THR A 222 -11.25 -7.91 -14.81
N ALA A 223 -10.01 -7.50 -14.48
CA ALA A 223 -9.11 -6.80 -15.40
C ALA A 223 -8.61 -7.69 -16.57
N GLY A 224 -8.82 -9.00 -16.47
CA GLY A 224 -8.30 -9.99 -17.42
C GLY A 224 -6.81 -10.31 -17.18
N PRO A 225 -6.29 -11.34 -17.83
CA PRO A 225 -4.88 -11.70 -17.68
C PRO A 225 -4.00 -10.58 -18.27
N THR A 226 -3.21 -9.96 -17.43
CA THR A 226 -2.14 -9.03 -17.81
C THR A 226 -0.95 -9.74 -18.48
N ILE A 227 -1.04 -11.07 -18.61
CA ILE A 227 -0.08 -11.87 -19.35
C ILE A 227 -0.53 -11.84 -20.81
N THR A 228 0.00 -10.89 -21.57
CA THR A 228 0.05 -11.06 -23.01
C THR A 228 0.90 -12.30 -23.23
N SER A 229 0.25 -13.44 -23.45
CA SER A 229 0.91 -14.55 -24.09
C SER A 229 1.58 -13.93 -25.32
N ALA A 230 2.92 -13.93 -25.35
CA ALA A 230 3.63 -13.69 -26.57
C ALA A 230 3.14 -14.78 -27.51
N SER A 231 2.03 -14.51 -28.20
CA SER A 231 1.58 -15.30 -29.33
C SER A 231 2.74 -15.28 -30.28
N GLY A 232 3.47 -16.40 -30.28
CA GLY A 232 4.46 -16.64 -31.29
C GLY A 232 3.80 -16.32 -32.64
N THR A 233 4.19 -15.19 -33.17
CA THR A 233 3.95 -14.94 -34.59
C THR A 233 4.65 -16.09 -35.31
N SER A 234 3.88 -17.11 -35.69
CA SER A 234 4.32 -18.09 -36.64
C SER A 234 4.65 -17.30 -37.89
N VAL A 235 5.91 -16.91 -38.01
CA VAL A 235 6.45 -16.42 -39.29
C VAL A 235 6.33 -17.57 -40.26
N THR A 236 5.27 -17.54 -41.05
CA THR A 236 5.16 -18.33 -42.24
C THR A 236 6.24 -17.80 -43.17
N THR A 237 7.37 -18.45 -43.17
CA THR A 237 8.49 -18.19 -44.09
C THR A 237 8.00 -18.55 -45.51
N PRO A 238 7.95 -17.60 -46.45
CA PRO A 238 7.89 -17.98 -47.85
C PRO A 238 9.25 -18.61 -48.22
N PRO A 239 9.27 -19.61 -49.14
CA PRO A 239 10.53 -20.23 -49.57
C PRO A 239 11.33 -19.21 -50.38
N VAL A 240 12.42 -18.71 -49.84
CA VAL A 240 13.39 -17.90 -50.56
C VAL A 240 14.62 -18.77 -50.91
N THR A 241 14.81 -18.91 -52.18
CA THR A 241 15.90 -19.49 -52.91
C THR A 241 17.24 -18.90 -52.43
N ALA A 242 18.19 -19.77 -52.10
CA ALA A 242 19.51 -19.46 -51.66
C ALA A 242 20.29 -18.60 -52.65
N THR A 243 20.92 -17.53 -52.19
CA THR A 243 22.15 -17.01 -52.79
C THR A 243 23.08 -16.60 -51.62
N ALA A 244 24.18 -17.31 -51.53
CA ALA A 244 25.20 -17.12 -50.52
C ALA A 244 25.95 -15.82 -50.75
N THR A 245 26.06 -14.97 -49.71
CA THR A 245 27.22 -14.06 -49.58
C THR A 245 27.57 -13.97 -48.10
N ALA A 246 28.72 -14.53 -47.77
CA ALA A 246 29.30 -14.55 -46.46
C ALA A 246 29.78 -13.14 -46.07
N THR A 247 29.23 -12.62 -44.95
CA THR A 247 29.89 -11.54 -44.21
C THR A 247 29.92 -11.94 -42.74
N THR A 248 31.09 -12.35 -42.31
CA THR A 248 31.45 -12.75 -40.94
C THR A 248 31.40 -11.53 -40.03
N SER A 249 30.40 -11.47 -39.14
CA SER A 249 30.47 -10.67 -37.92
C SER A 249 30.77 -11.59 -36.74
N PRO A 250 31.74 -11.30 -35.88
CA PRO A 250 32.08 -12.17 -34.75
C PRO A 250 30.97 -12.08 -33.70
N SER A 251 30.12 -13.08 -33.64
CA SER A 251 29.28 -13.36 -32.48
C SER A 251 30.18 -13.63 -31.28
N HIS A 252 30.29 -12.71 -30.34
CA HIS A 252 30.83 -13.00 -29.01
C HIS A 252 29.93 -14.02 -28.31
N THR A 253 30.14 -15.28 -28.58
CA THR A 253 29.63 -16.37 -27.74
C THR A 253 30.44 -16.31 -26.44
N GLN A 254 29.88 -15.71 -25.40
CA GLN A 254 30.44 -15.84 -24.06
C GLN A 254 30.36 -17.31 -23.67
N ILE A 255 31.51 -17.97 -23.69
CA ILE A 255 31.67 -19.34 -23.19
C ILE A 255 31.51 -19.26 -21.67
N LYS A 256 30.32 -19.65 -21.17
CA LYS A 256 30.00 -19.73 -19.74
C LYS A 256 30.92 -20.81 -19.13
N PRO A 257 31.69 -20.55 -18.05
CA PRO A 257 32.52 -21.55 -17.40
C PRO A 257 31.69 -22.75 -16.96
N ALA A 258 32.17 -23.97 -17.26
CA ALA A 258 31.56 -25.21 -16.80
C ALA A 258 31.55 -25.23 -15.26
N GLY A 259 30.36 -25.38 -14.65
CA GLY A 259 30.20 -25.42 -13.20
C GLY A 259 29.46 -24.21 -12.57
N THR A 260 29.13 -23.15 -13.33
CA THR A 260 28.25 -22.11 -12.80
C THR A 260 26.83 -22.66 -12.65
N PRO A 261 26.20 -22.57 -11.45
CA PRO A 261 24.84 -23.02 -11.27
C PRO A 261 23.91 -22.27 -12.24
N VAL A 262 23.18 -22.99 -13.05
CA VAL A 262 22.16 -22.44 -13.91
C VAL A 262 20.98 -22.09 -12.99
N VAL A 263 20.91 -20.82 -12.58
CA VAL A 263 19.68 -20.31 -11.96
C VAL A 263 18.67 -20.16 -13.09
N THR A 264 17.79 -21.15 -13.25
CA THR A 264 16.63 -21.03 -14.11
C THR A 264 15.75 -19.94 -13.53
N PRO A 265 15.49 -18.82 -14.24
CA PRO A 265 14.52 -17.83 -13.75
C PRO A 265 13.17 -18.53 -13.57
N LEU A 266 12.49 -18.25 -12.45
CA LEU A 266 11.12 -18.70 -12.24
C LEU A 266 10.28 -18.36 -13.46
N SER A 267 9.50 -19.31 -13.97
CA SER A 267 8.60 -19.05 -15.08
C SER A 267 7.58 -17.94 -14.69
N THR A 268 7.12 -17.16 -15.64
CA THR A 268 6.09 -16.13 -15.42
C THR A 268 4.84 -16.71 -14.79
N ASP A 269 4.49 -17.96 -15.12
CA ASP A 269 3.38 -18.69 -14.53
C ASP A 269 3.59 -18.98 -13.05
N ALA A 270 4.80 -19.42 -12.66
CA ALA A 270 5.15 -19.66 -11.26
C ALA A 270 5.09 -18.37 -10.43
N ILE A 271 5.55 -17.25 -10.98
CA ILE A 271 5.46 -15.94 -10.32
C ILE A 271 4.00 -15.51 -10.19
N GLY A 272 3.16 -15.76 -11.19
CA GLY A 272 1.73 -15.50 -11.15
C GLY A 272 1.02 -16.29 -10.04
N TRP A 273 1.30 -17.59 -9.93
CA TRP A 273 0.77 -18.42 -8.84
C TRP A 273 1.28 -17.99 -7.47
N LEU A 274 2.56 -17.64 -7.36
CA LEU A 274 3.14 -17.11 -6.13
C LEU A 274 2.44 -15.81 -5.71
N ARG A 275 2.16 -14.92 -6.67
CA ARG A 275 1.37 -13.70 -6.42
C ARG A 275 0.00 -14.04 -5.86
N ILE A 276 -0.76 -14.94 -6.48
CA ILE A 276 -2.10 -15.33 -6.01
C ILE A 276 -2.03 -15.84 -4.57
N LEU A 277 -1.08 -16.73 -4.28
CA LEU A 277 -0.92 -17.31 -2.96
C LEU A 277 -0.55 -16.25 -1.92
N VAL A 278 0.48 -15.45 -2.18
CA VAL A 278 1.06 -14.51 -1.21
C VAL A 278 0.22 -13.24 -1.09
N SER A 279 -0.34 -12.70 -2.20
CA SER A 279 -1.13 -11.47 -2.15
C SER A 279 -2.56 -11.68 -1.67
N PHE A 280 -3.15 -12.84 -1.94
CA PHE A 280 -4.59 -13.04 -1.73
C PHE A 280 -4.90 -14.16 -0.74
N VAL A 281 -4.46 -15.39 -1.03
CA VAL A 281 -4.88 -16.56 -0.24
C VAL A 281 -4.39 -16.45 1.20
N ILE A 282 -3.09 -16.25 1.39
CA ILE A 282 -2.51 -16.19 2.74
C ILE A 282 -3.07 -15.00 3.54
N PRO A 283 -3.12 -13.74 3.03
CA PRO A 283 -3.71 -12.63 3.76
C PRO A 283 -5.18 -12.81 4.10
N LEU A 284 -6.00 -13.40 3.22
CA LEU A 284 -7.41 -13.66 3.52
C LEU A 284 -7.59 -14.73 4.59
N VAL A 285 -6.85 -15.83 4.51
CA VAL A 285 -6.94 -16.92 5.49
C VAL A 285 -6.43 -16.45 6.86
N LEU A 286 -5.21 -15.91 6.92
CA LEU A 286 -4.62 -15.47 8.19
C LEU A 286 -5.35 -14.25 8.76
N GLY A 287 -5.79 -13.32 7.91
CA GLY A 287 -6.61 -12.17 8.33
C GLY A 287 -7.97 -12.61 8.88
N GLY A 288 -8.61 -13.61 8.26
CA GLY A 288 -9.85 -14.21 8.77
C GLY A 288 -9.66 -14.92 10.11
N ILE A 289 -8.57 -15.66 10.27
CA ILE A 289 -8.20 -16.29 11.55
C ILE A 289 -7.92 -15.20 12.60
N ALA A 290 -7.15 -14.16 12.27
CA ALA A 290 -6.88 -13.05 13.17
C ALA A 290 -8.17 -12.35 13.61
N TRP A 291 -9.09 -12.11 12.68
CA TRP A 291 -10.39 -11.50 12.97
C TRP A 291 -11.21 -12.33 13.98
N LYS A 292 -11.22 -13.67 13.84
CA LYS A 292 -11.86 -14.56 14.79
C LYS A 292 -11.16 -14.51 16.15
N LEU A 293 -9.83 -14.62 16.20
CA LEU A 293 -9.05 -14.55 17.43
C LEU A 293 -9.23 -13.24 18.19
N ILE A 294 -9.40 -12.13 17.48
CA ILE A 294 -9.70 -10.82 18.10
C ILE A 294 -11.06 -10.86 18.79
N ARG A 295 -12.08 -11.43 18.15
CA ARG A 295 -13.40 -11.61 18.76
C ARG A 295 -13.38 -12.50 20.00
N ASP A 296 -12.54 -13.52 19.98
CA ASP A 296 -12.31 -14.45 21.09
C ASP A 296 -11.36 -13.86 22.15
N ARG A 297 -10.95 -12.58 21.99
CA ARG A 297 -10.02 -11.84 22.86
C ARG A 297 -8.64 -12.48 23.03
N SER A 298 -8.24 -13.32 22.10
CA SER A 298 -6.89 -13.93 22.04
C SER A 298 -5.92 -12.99 21.31
N PHE A 299 -5.63 -11.81 21.89
CA PHE A 299 -4.87 -10.76 21.24
C PHE A 299 -3.44 -11.16 20.89
N GLN A 300 -2.79 -12.00 21.70
CA GLN A 300 -1.42 -12.46 21.44
C GLN A 300 -1.36 -13.27 20.14
N SER A 301 -2.23 -14.27 19.99
CA SER A 301 -2.29 -15.10 18.78
C SER A 301 -2.74 -14.27 17.56
N ALA A 302 -3.73 -13.39 17.75
CA ALA A 302 -4.18 -12.49 16.68
C ALA A 302 -3.05 -11.59 16.17
N THR A 303 -2.25 -11.03 17.07
CA THR A 303 -1.09 -10.19 16.71
C THR A 303 -0.06 -10.98 15.93
N GLY A 304 0.24 -12.22 16.34
CA GLY A 304 1.14 -13.09 15.58
C GLY A 304 0.68 -13.34 14.14
N MET A 305 -0.63 -13.59 13.94
CA MET A 305 -1.21 -13.73 12.60
C MET A 305 -1.10 -12.44 11.80
N LEU A 306 -1.36 -11.28 12.42
CA LEU A 306 -1.27 -9.99 11.74
C LEU A 306 0.16 -9.65 11.28
N TYR A 307 1.20 -10.04 12.02
CA TYR A 307 2.59 -9.91 11.54
C TYR A 307 2.83 -10.68 10.24
N LEU A 308 2.34 -11.92 10.16
CA LEU A 308 2.45 -12.72 8.93
C LEU A 308 1.65 -12.09 7.78
N VAL A 309 0.46 -11.57 8.07
CA VAL A 309 -0.36 -10.86 7.06
C VAL A 309 0.37 -9.63 6.53
N VAL A 310 1.05 -8.83 7.38
CA VAL A 310 1.86 -7.68 6.93
C VAL A 310 2.94 -8.11 5.96
N VAL A 311 3.73 -9.14 6.32
CA VAL A 311 4.82 -9.63 5.46
C VAL A 311 4.27 -10.10 4.11
N CYS A 312 3.19 -10.88 4.13
CA CYS A 312 2.57 -11.39 2.91
C CYS A 312 1.94 -10.27 2.08
N ALA A 313 1.26 -9.30 2.71
CA ALA A 313 0.66 -8.18 2.00
C ALA A 313 1.71 -7.29 1.32
N LEU A 314 2.81 -6.95 2.02
CA LEU A 314 3.90 -6.16 1.44
C LEU A 314 4.62 -6.91 0.31
N ALA A 315 4.98 -8.17 0.54
CA ALA A 315 5.63 -8.99 -0.47
C ALA A 315 4.70 -9.21 -1.69
N GLY A 316 3.44 -9.50 -1.42
CA GLY A 316 2.42 -9.71 -2.43
C GLY A 316 2.19 -8.47 -3.29
N GLU A 317 2.08 -7.29 -2.68
CA GLU A 317 1.92 -6.03 -3.42
C GLU A 317 3.18 -5.71 -4.23
N ALA A 318 4.38 -5.91 -3.67
CA ALA A 318 5.62 -5.73 -4.41
C ALA A 318 5.71 -6.65 -5.65
N ILE A 319 5.29 -7.91 -5.52
CA ILE A 319 5.20 -8.86 -6.65
C ILE A 319 4.14 -8.36 -7.65
N ALA A 320 2.98 -7.94 -7.18
CA ALA A 320 1.88 -7.46 -8.03
C ALA A 320 2.30 -6.24 -8.85
N ARG A 321 2.93 -5.23 -8.21
CA ARG A 321 3.44 -4.03 -8.89
C ARG A 321 4.63 -4.34 -9.78
N GLY A 322 5.49 -5.27 -9.36
CA GLY A 322 6.59 -5.76 -10.20
C GLY A 322 6.11 -6.38 -11.51
N LEU A 323 5.13 -7.29 -11.45
CA LEU A 323 4.51 -7.90 -12.64
C LEU A 323 3.78 -6.85 -13.50
N PHE A 324 3.09 -5.91 -12.87
CA PHE A 324 2.41 -4.82 -13.56
C PHE A 324 3.37 -3.92 -14.36
N LEU A 325 4.53 -3.60 -13.79
CA LEU A 325 5.54 -2.77 -14.43
C LEU A 325 6.46 -3.53 -15.41
N MET A 326 6.33 -4.85 -15.51
CA MET A 326 7.07 -5.63 -16.51
C MET A 326 6.65 -5.30 -17.97
N GLY A 327 5.49 -4.67 -18.14
CA GLY A 327 5.00 -4.19 -19.43
C GLY A 327 5.62 -2.86 -19.91
N LEU A 328 6.44 -2.21 -19.05
CA LEU A 328 7.18 -0.99 -19.37
C LEU A 328 8.51 -1.33 -20.05
#